data_b37723b6b1cfe3613635819b0031ac3a
#
_entry.id   b37723b6b1cfe3613635819b0031ac3a
#
_cell.length_a   1.000
_cell.length_b   1.000
_cell.length_c   1.000
_cell.angle_alpha   90.00
_cell.angle_beta   90.00
_cell.angle_gamma   90.00
#
_symmetry.space_group_name_H-M   'P 1'
#
loop_
_entity.id
_entity.type
_entity.pdbx_description
1 polymer ?
#
loop_
_entity_poly.entity_id
_entity_poly.type
_entity_poly.pdbx_seq_one_letter_code
_entity_poly.pdbx_strand_id
1 'polypeptide(L)'
;VTLFLAHETGKDNFENLNTPEKVSNYFEREYPDAKALMPNLTEEFFENPTGRLGTVKCHPWNTYGKTLLIGDSAHAIVPFYGQGMNASFEDVVVLDKYIEKYEGDWGKTFSEFQKERKVDADAIADLAIDNFYEMKEHTANPLFQKKRKLEVAFEDHYPGKYNSKYSLVTFNADIPYSDAMKRGRAQDKAILNLLDDDKLTDS
;
A
#
# COMPACT_ATOMS: atom_id res chain seq x y z
N VAL A 1 9.93 4.06 16.08
CA VAL A 1 8.84 4.86 15.46
C VAL A 1 9.27 5.30 14.08
N THR A 2 8.36 5.24 13.11
CA THR A 2 8.58 5.75 11.74
C THR A 2 7.64 6.92 11.51
N LEU A 3 8.20 8.10 11.19
CA LEU A 3 7.44 9.31 10.91
C LEU A 3 7.35 9.52 9.40
N PHE A 4 6.14 9.69 8.89
CA PHE A 4 5.87 10.07 7.50
C PHE A 4 5.34 11.50 7.46
N LEU A 5 6.06 12.39 6.79
CA LEU A 5 5.63 13.78 6.57
C LEU A 5 5.40 14.04 5.08
N ALA A 6 4.52 14.99 4.78
CA ALA A 6 4.31 15.43 3.40
C ALA A 6 5.60 16.06 2.86
N HIS A 7 5.91 15.78 1.60
CA HIS A 7 7.09 16.33 0.93
C HIS A 7 6.94 17.82 0.58
N GLU A 8 5.71 18.29 0.42
CA GLU A 8 5.44 19.63 -0.11
C GLU A 8 4.73 20.53 0.89
N THR A 9 5.16 21.80 0.88
CA THR A 9 4.40 23.03 1.22
C THR A 9 3.50 23.03 2.46
N GLY A 10 3.70 22.13 3.39
CA GLY A 10 3.06 22.18 4.70
C GLY A 10 3.93 22.90 5.72
N LYS A 11 3.31 23.39 6.79
CA LYS A 11 4.01 23.97 7.94
C LYS A 11 4.91 22.93 8.62
N ASP A 12 4.51 21.67 8.57
CA ASP A 12 5.16 20.52 9.20
C ASP A 12 5.73 19.58 8.11
N ASN A 13 6.98 19.79 7.77
CA ASN A 13 7.77 18.95 6.88
C ASN A 13 9.21 18.84 7.40
N PHE A 14 9.99 17.90 6.87
CA PHE A 14 11.36 17.68 7.32
C PHE A 14 12.28 18.89 7.12
N GLU A 15 12.05 19.74 6.12
CA GLU A 15 12.83 20.94 5.88
C GLU A 15 12.55 22.02 6.95
N ASN A 16 11.30 22.11 7.40
CA ASN A 16 10.90 23.09 8.41
C ASN A 16 11.21 22.63 9.84
N LEU A 17 11.23 21.32 10.10
CA LEU A 17 11.60 20.73 11.38
C LEU A 17 13.12 20.61 11.52
N ASN A 18 13.83 21.72 11.35
CA ASN A 18 15.29 21.80 11.24
C ASN A 18 16.01 22.21 12.52
N THR A 19 15.32 22.32 13.64
CA THR A 19 15.92 22.56 14.97
C THR A 19 15.30 21.66 16.04
N PRO A 20 16.05 21.29 17.10
CA PRO A 20 15.53 20.49 18.21
C PRO A 20 14.26 21.05 18.84
N GLU A 21 14.18 22.36 18.97
CA GLU A 21 13.01 23.05 19.53
C GLU A 21 11.76 22.86 18.64
N LYS A 22 11.90 22.99 17.32
CA LYS A 22 10.79 22.80 16.39
C LYS A 22 10.30 21.37 16.38
N VAL A 23 11.21 20.38 16.41
CA VAL A 23 10.88 18.97 16.52
C VAL A 23 10.14 18.70 17.83
N SER A 24 10.68 19.17 18.95
CA SER A 24 10.05 18.99 20.26
C SER A 24 8.63 19.60 20.32
N ASN A 25 8.45 20.80 19.79
CA ASN A 25 7.15 21.48 19.75
C ASN A 25 6.16 20.78 18.81
N TYR A 26 6.63 20.25 17.68
CA TYR A 26 5.81 19.46 16.77
C TYR A 26 5.27 18.20 17.47
N PHE A 27 6.15 17.42 18.10
CA PHE A 27 5.73 16.19 18.80
C PHE A 27 4.87 16.47 20.04
N GLU A 28 5.10 17.60 20.75
CA GLU A 28 4.24 18.03 21.86
C GLU A 28 2.81 18.32 21.39
N ARG A 29 2.68 18.93 20.22
CA ARG A 29 1.38 19.31 19.66
C ARG A 29 0.63 18.14 19.05
N GLU A 30 1.34 17.31 18.25
CA GLU A 30 0.70 16.28 17.45
C GLU A 30 0.68 14.90 18.12
N TYR A 31 1.69 14.61 18.95
CA TYR A 31 1.91 13.28 19.54
C TYR A 31 2.38 13.37 21.01
N PRO A 32 1.64 14.07 21.91
CA PRO A 32 2.10 14.28 23.28
C PRO A 32 2.34 12.98 24.04
N ASP A 33 1.49 11.97 23.83
CA ASP A 33 1.60 10.66 24.48
C ASP A 33 2.87 9.91 24.04
N ALA A 34 3.17 9.95 22.74
CA ALA A 34 4.35 9.31 22.19
C ALA A 34 5.62 10.04 22.63
N LYS A 35 5.63 11.38 22.66
CA LYS A 35 6.76 12.19 23.09
C LYS A 35 7.23 11.82 24.50
N ALA A 36 6.30 11.59 25.42
CA ALA A 36 6.61 11.19 26.79
C ALA A 36 7.41 9.88 26.88
N LEU A 37 7.33 9.01 25.85
CA LEU A 37 8.02 7.74 25.76
C LEU A 37 9.33 7.80 24.96
N MET A 38 9.70 8.97 24.43
CA MET A 38 10.84 9.16 23.51
C MET A 38 11.88 10.12 24.13
N PRO A 39 12.71 9.64 25.09
CA PRO A 39 13.65 10.53 25.82
C PRO A 39 14.71 11.14 24.91
N ASN A 40 15.11 10.45 23.84
CA ASN A 40 16.15 10.88 22.90
C ASN A 40 15.57 11.40 21.56
N LEU A 41 14.30 11.83 21.54
CA LEU A 41 13.57 12.19 20.33
C LEU A 41 14.35 13.11 19.38
N THR A 42 14.87 14.20 19.89
CA THR A 42 15.53 15.22 19.05
C THR A 42 16.87 14.75 18.52
N GLU A 43 17.63 13.99 19.30
CA GLU A 43 18.89 13.42 18.90
C GLU A 43 18.67 12.38 17.77
N GLU A 44 17.80 11.41 18.00
CA GLU A 44 17.44 10.38 17.03
C GLU A 44 16.81 10.96 15.74
N PHE A 45 16.03 12.04 15.86
CA PHE A 45 15.42 12.68 14.70
C PHE A 45 16.47 13.25 13.73
N PHE A 46 17.57 13.82 14.23
CA PHE A 46 18.62 14.39 13.40
C PHE A 46 19.71 13.38 13.01
N GLU A 47 19.92 12.32 13.78
CA GLU A 47 20.88 11.27 13.46
C GLU A 47 20.35 10.29 12.40
N ASN A 48 19.03 10.04 12.41
CA ASN A 48 18.42 9.12 11.45
C ASN A 48 18.26 9.76 10.07
N PRO A 49 18.60 9.03 8.99
CA PRO A 49 18.47 9.55 7.64
C PRO A 49 17.01 9.72 7.23
N THR A 50 16.70 10.84 6.58
CA THR A 50 15.41 11.04 5.93
C THR A 50 15.40 10.39 4.57
N GLY A 51 14.52 9.40 4.38
CA GLY A 51 14.32 8.72 3.10
C GLY A 51 13.14 9.31 2.32
N ARG A 52 13.21 9.23 0.98
CA ARG A 52 12.06 9.54 0.12
C ARG A 52 11.35 8.25 -0.25
N LEU A 53 10.03 8.25 -0.13
CA LEU A 53 9.20 7.15 -0.61
C LEU A 53 8.75 7.43 -2.03
N GLY A 54 8.76 6.41 -2.86
CA GLY A 54 8.31 6.49 -4.25
C GLY A 54 7.82 5.15 -4.75
N THR A 55 6.98 5.21 -5.78
CA THR A 55 6.50 4.04 -6.51
C THR A 55 7.17 4.00 -7.87
N VAL A 56 7.70 2.85 -8.27
CA VAL A 56 8.26 2.61 -9.60
C VAL A 56 7.29 1.75 -10.41
N LYS A 57 6.91 2.24 -11.58
CA LYS A 57 6.15 1.48 -12.57
C LYS A 57 6.88 1.59 -13.91
N CYS A 58 7.73 0.64 -14.22
CA CYS A 58 8.45 0.65 -15.49
C CYS A 58 7.91 -0.36 -16.49
N HIS A 59 8.25 -0.18 -17.74
CA HIS A 59 7.95 -1.08 -18.84
C HIS A 59 8.83 -0.72 -20.05
N PRO A 60 9.35 -1.68 -20.82
CA PRO A 60 9.30 -3.13 -20.59
C PRO A 60 10.21 -3.60 -19.45
N TRP A 61 9.92 -4.78 -18.88
CA TRP A 61 10.77 -5.41 -17.88
C TRP A 61 11.87 -6.26 -18.49
N ASN A 62 11.69 -6.70 -19.74
CA ASN A 62 12.70 -7.49 -20.42
C ASN A 62 13.25 -6.77 -21.66
N THR A 63 14.50 -7.08 -21.99
CA THR A 63 15.19 -6.54 -23.17
C THR A 63 15.84 -7.66 -23.95
N TYR A 64 15.44 -7.80 -25.22
CA TYR A 64 15.95 -8.76 -26.17
C TYR A 64 15.92 -10.25 -25.72
N GLY A 65 15.09 -10.60 -24.73
CA GLY A 65 15.06 -11.95 -24.14
C GLY A 65 16.33 -12.33 -23.39
N LYS A 66 17.17 -11.34 -23.01
CA LYS A 66 18.48 -11.59 -22.36
C LYS A 66 18.57 -11.00 -20.95
N THR A 67 17.79 -9.96 -20.64
CA THR A 67 17.73 -9.32 -19.34
C THR A 67 16.31 -9.20 -18.90
N LEU A 68 16.07 -9.34 -17.59
CA LEU A 68 14.76 -9.20 -16.95
C LEU A 68 14.92 -8.40 -15.67
N LEU A 69 14.06 -7.41 -15.47
CA LEU A 69 13.83 -6.76 -14.19
C LEU A 69 12.81 -7.55 -13.39
N ILE A 70 13.05 -7.72 -12.09
CA ILE A 70 12.18 -8.46 -11.18
C ILE A 70 12.16 -7.78 -9.81
N GLY A 71 11.06 -7.92 -9.07
CA GLY A 71 10.90 -7.34 -7.74
C GLY A 71 10.99 -5.81 -7.77
N ASP A 72 11.59 -5.22 -6.75
CA ASP A 72 11.69 -3.76 -6.58
C ASP A 72 12.39 -3.04 -7.75
N SER A 73 13.24 -3.73 -8.50
CA SER A 73 13.85 -3.17 -9.71
C SER A 73 12.84 -2.92 -10.83
N ALA A 74 11.73 -3.64 -10.84
CA ALA A 74 10.65 -3.53 -11.82
C ALA A 74 9.45 -2.73 -11.30
N HIS A 75 9.13 -2.87 -10.01
CA HIS A 75 7.89 -2.35 -9.41
C HIS A 75 8.02 -2.06 -7.91
N ALA A 76 9.00 -1.26 -7.51
CA ALA A 76 9.08 -0.81 -6.11
C ALA A 76 7.81 -0.06 -5.72
N ILE A 77 7.24 -0.40 -4.57
CA ILE A 77 5.99 0.19 -4.08
C ILE A 77 6.16 0.83 -2.71
N VAL A 78 5.34 1.84 -2.42
CA VAL A 78 5.31 2.45 -1.09
C VAL A 78 4.77 1.46 -0.05
N PRO A 79 5.25 1.52 1.22
CA PRO A 79 5.08 0.43 2.21
C PRO A 79 3.70 0.37 2.87
N PHE A 80 2.72 1.12 2.41
CA PHE A 80 1.45 1.30 3.13
C PHE A 80 0.53 0.07 3.18
N TYR A 81 0.71 -0.90 2.29
CA TYR A 81 0.08 -2.23 2.38
C TYR A 81 1.02 -3.31 2.94
N GLY A 82 2.33 -3.04 2.98
CA GLY A 82 3.32 -4.04 3.40
C GLY A 82 3.49 -5.21 2.42
N GLN A 83 3.10 -5.05 1.14
CA GLN A 83 3.07 -6.14 0.17
C GLN A 83 4.27 -6.16 -0.81
N GLY A 84 5.24 -5.26 -0.70
CA GLY A 84 6.38 -5.21 -1.63
C GLY A 84 7.18 -6.50 -1.67
N MET A 85 7.53 -7.05 -0.50
CA MET A 85 8.23 -8.32 -0.40
C MET A 85 7.41 -9.49 -0.95
N ASN A 86 6.11 -9.55 -0.62
CA ASN A 86 5.22 -10.61 -1.11
C ASN A 86 5.11 -10.58 -2.64
N ALA A 87 4.88 -9.41 -3.23
CA ALA A 87 4.83 -9.23 -4.68
C ALA A 87 6.13 -9.66 -5.36
N SER A 88 7.29 -9.37 -4.74
CA SER A 88 8.59 -9.80 -5.26
C SER A 88 8.79 -11.32 -5.17
N PHE A 89 8.30 -11.98 -4.12
CA PHE A 89 8.32 -13.45 -4.04
C PHE A 89 7.34 -14.10 -5.02
N GLU A 90 6.18 -13.51 -5.27
CA GLU A 90 5.29 -13.98 -6.33
C GLU A 90 5.95 -13.91 -7.71
N ASP A 91 6.76 -12.88 -7.98
CA ASP A 91 7.53 -12.81 -9.22
C ASP A 91 8.41 -14.05 -9.40
N VAL A 92 9.09 -14.49 -8.34
CA VAL A 92 9.95 -15.68 -8.40
C VAL A 92 9.14 -16.91 -8.72
N VAL A 93 8.00 -17.11 -8.07
CA VAL A 93 7.12 -18.26 -8.30
C VAL A 93 6.57 -18.28 -9.74
N VAL A 94 6.13 -17.13 -10.24
CA VAL A 94 5.60 -17.03 -11.60
C VAL A 94 6.70 -17.18 -12.65
N LEU A 95 7.89 -16.64 -12.38
CA LEU A 95 9.03 -16.83 -13.28
C LEU A 95 9.45 -18.29 -13.37
N ASP A 96 9.51 -18.99 -12.25
CA ASP A 96 9.85 -20.43 -12.20
C ASP A 96 8.86 -21.27 -13.02
N LYS A 97 7.56 -21.03 -12.85
CA LYS A 97 6.49 -21.64 -13.67
C LYS A 97 6.72 -21.46 -15.18
N TYR A 98 7.18 -20.28 -15.61
CA TYR A 98 7.44 -20.03 -17.02
C TYR A 98 8.77 -20.59 -17.51
N ILE A 99 9.78 -20.71 -16.65
CA ILE A 99 11.04 -21.40 -16.95
C ILE A 99 10.75 -22.88 -17.24
N GLU A 100 10.00 -23.54 -16.37
CA GLU A 100 9.58 -24.94 -16.57
C GLU A 100 8.75 -25.11 -17.86
N LYS A 101 7.75 -24.22 -18.05
CA LYS A 101 6.83 -24.30 -19.20
C LYS A 101 7.52 -24.17 -20.55
N TYR A 102 8.54 -23.35 -20.66
CA TYR A 102 9.20 -23.01 -21.92
C TYR A 102 10.60 -23.60 -22.08
N GLU A 103 11.03 -24.46 -21.14
CA GLU A 103 12.21 -25.34 -21.25
C GLU A 103 13.48 -24.60 -21.75
N GLY A 104 13.71 -23.37 -21.29
CA GLY A 104 14.90 -22.58 -21.63
C GLY A 104 14.74 -21.60 -22.80
N ASP A 105 13.53 -21.46 -23.37
CA ASP A 105 13.21 -20.32 -24.25
C ASP A 105 13.04 -19.03 -23.43
N TRP A 106 14.17 -18.41 -23.11
CA TRP A 106 14.19 -17.19 -22.27
C TRP A 106 13.41 -16.03 -22.87
N GLY A 107 13.40 -15.88 -24.18
CA GLY A 107 12.65 -14.81 -24.84
C GLY A 107 11.16 -14.92 -24.58
N LYS A 108 10.63 -16.13 -24.69
CA LYS A 108 9.23 -16.42 -24.44
C LYS A 108 8.90 -16.39 -22.95
N THR A 109 9.76 -16.97 -22.10
CA THR A 109 9.66 -16.94 -20.66
C THR A 109 9.51 -15.51 -20.15
N PHE A 110 10.40 -14.61 -20.48
CA PHE A 110 10.39 -13.24 -20.02
C PHE A 110 9.20 -12.45 -20.56
N SER A 111 8.81 -12.71 -21.81
CA SER A 111 7.66 -12.05 -22.42
C SER A 111 6.34 -12.42 -21.72
N GLU A 112 6.12 -13.69 -21.43
CA GLU A 112 4.89 -14.15 -20.79
C GLU A 112 4.87 -13.81 -19.29
N PHE A 113 6.00 -13.95 -18.59
CA PHE A 113 6.16 -13.47 -17.22
C PHE A 113 5.77 -11.98 -17.08
N GLN A 114 6.36 -11.12 -17.91
CA GLN A 114 6.07 -9.70 -17.88
C GLN A 114 4.58 -9.39 -18.10
N LYS A 115 3.92 -10.09 -19.05
CA LYS A 115 2.50 -9.88 -19.33
C LYS A 115 1.61 -10.23 -18.13
N GLU A 116 1.88 -11.36 -17.47
CA GLU A 116 1.11 -11.81 -16.32
C GLU A 116 1.35 -10.90 -15.12
N ARG A 117 2.62 -10.67 -14.76
CA ARG A 117 2.96 -9.97 -13.52
C ARG A 117 2.75 -8.46 -13.54
N LYS A 118 2.91 -7.83 -14.70
CA LYS A 118 2.77 -6.38 -14.83
C LYS A 118 1.42 -5.86 -14.36
N VAL A 119 0.35 -6.58 -14.65
CA VAL A 119 -1.01 -6.20 -14.29
C VAL A 119 -1.19 -6.20 -12.77
N ASP A 120 -0.67 -7.22 -12.10
CA ASP A 120 -0.79 -7.34 -10.65
C ASP A 120 0.18 -6.42 -9.91
N ALA A 121 1.40 -6.26 -10.41
CA ALA A 121 2.36 -5.33 -9.86
C ALA A 121 1.87 -3.87 -9.92
N ASP A 122 1.26 -3.45 -11.02
CA ASP A 122 0.65 -2.14 -11.13
C ASP A 122 -0.54 -1.98 -10.18
N ALA A 123 -1.35 -3.03 -10.03
CA ALA A 123 -2.51 -3.00 -9.15
C ALA A 123 -2.12 -2.87 -7.68
N ILE A 124 -1.13 -3.63 -7.21
CA ILE A 124 -0.68 -3.51 -5.80
C ILE A 124 0.02 -2.16 -5.55
N ALA A 125 0.70 -1.60 -6.55
CA ALA A 125 1.26 -0.26 -6.46
C ALA A 125 0.17 0.81 -6.29
N ASP A 126 -0.92 0.72 -7.06
CA ASP A 126 -2.07 1.63 -6.93
C ASP A 126 -2.79 1.46 -5.60
N LEU A 127 -3.01 0.22 -5.16
CA LEU A 127 -3.60 -0.09 -3.87
C LEU A 127 -2.77 0.48 -2.71
N ALA A 128 -1.45 0.41 -2.79
CA ALA A 128 -0.57 0.97 -1.77
C ALA A 128 -0.70 2.51 -1.70
N ILE A 129 -0.87 3.17 -2.83
CA ILE A 129 -1.15 4.61 -2.90
C ILE A 129 -2.54 4.92 -2.35
N ASP A 130 -3.57 4.17 -2.74
CA ASP A 130 -4.93 4.31 -2.19
C ASP A 130 -4.90 4.23 -0.66
N ASN A 131 -4.20 3.23 -0.12
CA ASN A 131 -4.11 3.02 1.34
C ASN A 131 -3.37 4.16 2.05
N PHE A 132 -2.37 4.77 1.41
CA PHE A 132 -1.73 5.97 1.96
C PHE A 132 -2.74 7.10 2.17
N TYR A 133 -3.57 7.39 1.17
CA TYR A 133 -4.60 8.42 1.30
C TYR A 133 -5.67 8.04 2.32
N GLU A 134 -6.07 6.77 2.38
CA GLU A 134 -6.99 6.27 3.39
C GLU A 134 -6.44 6.49 4.81
N MET A 135 -5.17 6.18 5.04
CA MET A 135 -4.53 6.38 6.34
C MET A 135 -4.36 7.86 6.69
N LYS A 136 -4.00 8.68 5.71
CA LYS A 136 -3.70 10.10 5.93
C LYS A 136 -4.95 10.97 6.11
N GLU A 137 -5.96 10.77 5.28
CA GLU A 137 -7.07 11.72 5.15
C GLU A 137 -8.38 11.20 5.72
N HIS A 138 -8.57 9.88 5.71
CA HIS A 138 -9.86 9.27 5.99
C HIS A 138 -10.00 8.74 7.42
N THR A 139 -8.91 8.54 8.16
CA THR A 139 -8.98 7.99 9.53
C THR A 139 -9.78 8.84 10.49
N ALA A 140 -9.76 10.16 10.33
CA ALA A 140 -10.55 11.11 11.13
C ALA A 140 -11.94 11.39 10.54
N ASN A 141 -12.27 10.89 9.33
CA ASN A 141 -13.54 11.14 8.68
C ASN A 141 -14.64 10.22 9.25
N PRO A 142 -15.75 10.77 9.81
CA PRO A 142 -16.82 9.95 10.40
C PRO A 142 -17.48 8.96 9.41
N LEU A 143 -17.61 9.34 8.13
CA LEU A 143 -18.16 8.46 7.10
C LEU A 143 -17.25 7.26 6.85
N PHE A 144 -15.94 7.49 6.82
CA PHE A 144 -14.96 6.41 6.65
C PHE A 144 -14.93 5.48 7.87
N GLN A 145 -15.07 6.03 9.09
CA GLN A 145 -15.18 5.21 10.29
C GLN A 145 -16.44 4.34 10.29
N LYS A 146 -17.58 4.88 9.81
CA LYS A 146 -18.82 4.09 9.61
C LYS A 146 -18.61 2.99 8.58
N LYS A 147 -17.99 3.31 7.43
CA LYS A 147 -17.62 2.32 6.40
C LYS A 147 -16.82 1.18 7.02
N ARG A 148 -15.77 1.49 7.77
CA ARG A 148 -14.90 0.48 8.39
C ARG A 148 -15.64 -0.43 9.37
N LYS A 149 -16.56 0.12 10.17
CA LYS A 149 -17.41 -0.68 11.07
C LYS A 149 -18.33 -1.63 10.31
N LEU A 150 -18.89 -1.19 9.17
CA LEU A 150 -19.71 -2.05 8.31
C LEU A 150 -18.89 -3.15 7.64
N GLU A 151 -17.70 -2.86 7.17
CA GLU A 151 -16.81 -3.87 6.57
C GLU A 151 -16.50 -5.00 7.56
N VAL A 152 -16.15 -4.65 8.81
CA VAL A 152 -15.91 -5.63 9.88
C VAL A 152 -17.18 -6.44 10.16
N ALA A 153 -18.32 -5.79 10.30
CA ALA A 153 -19.60 -6.47 10.53
C ALA A 153 -19.96 -7.42 9.38
N PHE A 154 -19.69 -7.04 8.13
CA PHE A 154 -19.93 -7.92 6.98
C PHE A 154 -18.97 -9.09 6.91
N GLU A 155 -17.69 -8.92 7.26
CA GLU A 155 -16.74 -10.03 7.36
C GLU A 155 -17.18 -11.04 8.41
N ASP A 156 -17.65 -10.56 9.58
CA ASP A 156 -18.12 -11.41 10.68
C ASP A 156 -19.43 -12.14 10.35
N HIS A 157 -20.39 -11.46 9.69
CA HIS A 157 -21.72 -12.05 9.41
C HIS A 157 -21.74 -12.91 8.14
N TYR A 158 -20.84 -12.65 7.20
CA TYR A 158 -20.79 -13.33 5.90
C TYR A 158 -19.44 -13.96 5.60
N PRO A 159 -18.90 -14.81 6.50
CA PRO A 159 -17.57 -15.41 6.32
C PRO A 159 -17.52 -16.19 5.00
N GLY A 160 -16.45 -15.96 4.24
CA GLY A 160 -16.24 -16.59 2.93
C GLY A 160 -17.07 -16.01 1.79
N LYS A 161 -18.01 -15.08 2.04
CA LYS A 161 -18.80 -14.39 1.02
C LYS A 161 -18.38 -12.94 0.82
N TYR A 162 -17.99 -12.29 1.88
CA TYR A 162 -17.48 -10.92 1.87
C TYR A 162 -16.08 -10.87 2.48
N ASN A 163 -15.19 -10.16 1.83
CA ASN A 163 -13.89 -9.77 2.35
C ASN A 163 -13.67 -8.30 1.99
N SER A 164 -13.29 -7.48 2.94
CA SER A 164 -12.94 -6.09 2.68
C SER A 164 -11.76 -5.99 1.70
N LYS A 165 -11.58 -4.82 1.09
CA LYS A 165 -10.44 -4.56 0.20
C LYS A 165 -9.10 -4.92 0.88
N TYR A 166 -8.95 -4.57 2.15
CA TYR A 166 -7.77 -4.92 2.92
C TYR A 166 -7.59 -6.43 3.06
N SER A 167 -8.64 -7.16 3.41
CA SER A 167 -8.60 -8.61 3.56
C SER A 167 -8.36 -9.33 2.24
N LEU A 168 -8.93 -8.84 1.13
CA LEU A 168 -8.67 -9.37 -0.22
C LEU A 168 -7.19 -9.29 -0.59
N VAL A 169 -6.53 -8.19 -0.26
CA VAL A 169 -5.12 -7.95 -0.60
C VAL A 169 -4.17 -8.69 0.34
N THR A 170 -4.49 -8.73 1.64
CA THR A 170 -3.53 -9.15 2.66
C THR A 170 -3.64 -10.63 3.02
N PHE A 171 -4.85 -11.20 2.99
CA PHE A 171 -5.11 -12.53 3.53
C PHE A 171 -5.62 -13.54 2.50
N ASN A 172 -5.73 -13.18 1.24
CA ASN A 172 -6.23 -14.07 0.17
C ASN A 172 -5.16 -14.26 -0.91
N ALA A 173 -4.26 -15.21 -0.67
CA ALA A 173 -3.15 -15.51 -1.57
C ALA A 173 -3.58 -15.99 -2.97
N ASP A 174 -4.79 -16.55 -3.09
CA ASP A 174 -5.31 -17.09 -4.37
C ASP A 174 -5.98 -16.01 -5.25
N ILE A 175 -6.11 -14.78 -4.75
CA ILE A 175 -6.74 -13.69 -5.50
C ILE A 175 -5.65 -12.76 -6.03
N PRO A 176 -5.49 -12.62 -7.36
CA PRO A 176 -4.56 -11.67 -7.95
C PRO A 176 -4.82 -10.24 -7.48
N TYR A 177 -3.77 -9.44 -7.30
CA TYR A 177 -3.91 -8.05 -6.82
C TYR A 177 -4.81 -7.20 -7.73
N SER A 178 -4.80 -7.44 -9.02
CA SER A 178 -5.67 -6.75 -9.97
C SER A 178 -7.16 -7.06 -9.75
N ASP A 179 -7.51 -8.28 -9.37
CA ASP A 179 -8.87 -8.66 -9.03
C ASP A 179 -9.27 -8.17 -7.64
N ALA A 180 -8.35 -8.25 -6.65
CA ALA A 180 -8.56 -7.67 -5.33
C ALA A 180 -8.84 -6.16 -5.42
N MET A 181 -8.10 -5.43 -6.26
CA MET A 181 -8.32 -4.02 -6.53
C MET A 181 -9.70 -3.74 -7.13
N LYS A 182 -10.07 -4.45 -8.19
CA LYS A 182 -11.38 -4.26 -8.85
C LYS A 182 -12.54 -4.53 -7.90
N ARG A 183 -12.50 -5.67 -7.19
CA ARG A 183 -13.53 -6.05 -6.21
C ARG A 183 -13.59 -5.07 -5.05
N GLY A 184 -12.44 -4.77 -4.43
CA GLY A 184 -12.37 -3.88 -3.29
C GLY A 184 -12.85 -2.47 -3.61
N ARG A 185 -12.43 -1.88 -4.73
CA ARG A 185 -12.92 -0.54 -5.15
C ARG A 185 -14.42 -0.54 -5.46
N ALA A 186 -14.96 -1.62 -6.04
CA ALA A 186 -16.41 -1.73 -6.27
C ALA A 186 -17.21 -1.84 -4.96
N GLN A 187 -16.72 -2.62 -4.01
CA GLN A 187 -17.30 -2.75 -2.66
C GLN A 187 -17.25 -1.43 -1.90
N ASP A 188 -16.11 -0.75 -1.88
CA ASP A 188 -15.95 0.57 -1.27
C ASP A 188 -16.98 1.56 -1.80
N LYS A 189 -17.12 1.63 -3.12
CA LYS A 189 -18.09 2.51 -3.76
C LYS A 189 -19.54 2.16 -3.37
N ALA A 190 -19.88 0.88 -3.31
CA ALA A 190 -21.22 0.43 -2.93
C ALA A 190 -21.55 0.80 -1.48
N ILE A 191 -20.62 0.56 -0.54
CA ILE A 191 -20.81 0.88 0.88
C ILE A 191 -20.90 2.40 1.09
N LEU A 192 -20.06 3.19 0.43
CA LEU A 192 -20.10 4.65 0.55
C LEU A 192 -21.41 5.22 0.00
N ASN A 193 -21.91 4.71 -1.13
CA ASN A 193 -23.20 5.12 -1.67
C ASN A 193 -24.36 4.79 -0.71
N LEU A 194 -24.33 3.62 -0.06
CA LEU A 194 -25.34 3.24 0.94
C LEU A 194 -25.32 4.15 2.16
N LEU A 195 -24.12 4.57 2.58
CA LEU A 195 -23.95 5.48 3.73
C LEU A 195 -24.35 6.92 3.41
N ASP A 196 -24.15 7.37 2.17
CA ASP A 196 -24.47 8.74 1.72
C ASP A 196 -25.98 8.91 1.50
N ASP A 197 -26.68 7.84 1.09
CA ASP A 197 -28.12 7.84 0.83
C ASP A 197 -29.01 7.83 2.10
N ASP A 198 -28.43 7.99 3.31
CA ASP A 198 -29.14 7.94 4.62
C ASP A 198 -29.99 6.66 4.86
N LYS A 199 -29.86 5.63 4.02
CA LYS A 199 -30.68 4.41 4.05
C LYS A 199 -30.34 3.43 5.18
N LEU A 200 -29.29 3.71 5.96
CA LEU A 200 -28.85 2.87 7.08
C LEU A 200 -28.98 3.58 8.43
N THR A 201 -29.79 4.61 8.54
CA THR A 201 -29.86 5.43 9.76
C THR A 201 -30.80 4.94 10.83
N ASP A 202 -31.63 3.92 10.63
CA ASP A 202 -32.51 3.41 11.69
C ASP A 202 -32.87 1.94 11.48
N SER A 203 -32.03 1.05 12.01
CA SER A 203 -32.45 -0.31 12.37
C SER A 203 -31.57 -0.87 13.50
#